data_646f7b62eed785910ae325f6f826fe06
#
_entry.id   646f7b62eed785910ae325f6f826fe06
#
_cell.length_a   1.000
_cell.length_b   1.000
_cell.length_c   1.000
_cell.angle_alpha   90.00
_cell.angle_beta   90.00
_cell.angle_gamma   90.00
#
_symmetry.space_group_name_H-M   'P 1'
#
loop_
_entity.id
_entity.type
_entity.pdbx_description
1 polymer ?
#
loop_
_entity_poly.entity_id
_entity_poly.type
_entity_poly.pdbx_seq_one_letter_code
_entity_poly.pdbx_strand_id
1 'polypeptide(L)'
;MKHLYSTFAALLLILLTTTAGFAQRNNAKPKSVITRTIVGCTLGETTLEQIKENVQAQGGTIESITGDPEGPRMKTMVVSGMRFWGETRDKIMMKTVDSILYFVIILIPDKAEADRLKNSLILKYRGWEDNMNTPSKPYEGSYVDSRSTIVLSYTNDEPEYSQKFKYAMLMYVDNALLNKAREIESSDL
;
A
#
# COMPACT_ATOMS: atom_id res chain seq x y z
N MET A 1 -9.89 -3.90 18.48
CA MET A 1 -9.23 -2.73 17.89
C MET A 1 -7.73 -2.65 18.18
N LYS A 2 -7.26 -2.87 19.43
CA LYS A 2 -5.81 -2.78 19.79
C LYS A 2 -4.90 -3.73 18.98
N HIS A 3 -5.38 -4.92 18.58
CA HIS A 3 -4.57 -5.88 17.80
C HIS A 3 -4.41 -5.50 16.31
N LEU A 4 -5.28 -4.65 15.77
CA LEU A 4 -5.17 -4.19 14.38
C LEU A 4 -3.99 -3.24 14.20
N TYR A 5 -3.74 -2.37 15.16
CA TYR A 5 -2.63 -1.43 15.14
C TYR A 5 -1.28 -2.13 15.33
N SER A 6 -1.24 -3.21 16.14
CA SER A 6 -0.03 -3.99 16.37
C SER A 6 0.46 -4.71 15.11
N THR A 7 -0.45 -5.28 14.32
CA THR A 7 -0.11 -5.94 13.04
C THR A 7 0.30 -4.93 11.98
N PHE A 8 -0.31 -3.73 11.99
CA PHE A 8 0.06 -2.64 11.09
C PHE A 8 1.46 -2.06 11.42
N ALA A 9 1.77 -1.91 12.70
CA ALA A 9 3.10 -1.45 13.13
C ALA A 9 4.19 -2.46 12.75
N ALA A 10 3.92 -3.76 12.86
CA ALA A 10 4.86 -4.81 12.44
C ALA A 10 5.05 -4.83 10.93
N LEU A 11 3.99 -4.62 10.13
CA LEU A 11 4.09 -4.58 8.67
C LEU A 11 4.82 -3.31 8.17
N LEU A 12 4.61 -2.18 8.86
CA LEU A 12 5.36 -0.95 8.60
C LEU A 12 6.86 -1.11 8.94
N LEU A 13 7.16 -1.88 9.98
CA LEU A 13 8.54 -2.18 10.39
C LEU A 13 9.27 -3.06 9.35
N ILE A 14 8.55 -3.98 8.69
CA ILE A 14 9.12 -4.83 7.63
C ILE A 14 9.48 -4.00 6.40
N LEU A 15 8.67 -2.99 6.04
CA LEU A 15 9.03 -1.99 5.02
C LEU A 15 10.31 -1.20 5.37
N LEU A 16 10.64 -1.09 6.67
CA LEU A 16 11.79 -0.35 7.16
C LEU A 16 13.13 -1.05 6.91
N THR A 17 13.15 -2.38 6.89
CA THR A 17 14.40 -3.14 6.76
C THR A 17 14.81 -3.39 5.32
N THR A 18 13.87 -3.36 4.36
CA THR A 18 14.16 -3.67 2.96
C THR A 18 14.75 -2.50 2.17
N THR A 19 14.53 -1.26 2.58
CA THR A 19 15.03 -0.08 1.84
C THR A 19 16.53 0.21 2.04
N ALA A 20 17.15 -0.31 3.08
CA ALA A 20 18.55 -0.05 3.38
C ALA A 20 19.56 -0.95 2.63
N GLY A 21 19.09 -2.06 2.04
CA GLY A 21 19.94 -3.06 1.38
C GLY A 21 20.07 -2.95 -0.14
N PHE A 22 19.28 -2.10 -0.81
CA PHE A 22 19.12 -2.15 -2.27
C PHE A 22 19.91 -1.11 -3.07
N ALA A 23 20.83 -0.38 -2.46
CA ALA A 23 21.48 0.76 -3.10
C ALA A 23 22.64 0.44 -4.08
N GLN A 24 22.91 -0.84 -4.42
CA GLN A 24 24.06 -1.10 -5.28
C GLN A 24 23.89 -2.30 -6.24
N ARG A 25 23.38 -2.03 -7.46
CA ARG A 25 23.77 -2.78 -8.65
C ARG A 25 23.70 -1.91 -9.90
N ASN A 26 24.88 -1.61 -10.48
CA ASN A 26 25.08 -0.84 -11.69
C ASN A 26 24.82 -1.68 -12.97
N ASN A 27 24.35 -0.99 -14.03
CA ASN A 27 24.10 -1.42 -15.41
C ASN A 27 22.73 -2.08 -15.65
N ALA A 28 21.64 -1.36 -15.40
CA ALA A 28 20.31 -1.79 -15.78
C ALA A 28 19.70 -0.86 -16.83
N LYS A 29 19.09 -1.48 -17.85
CA LYS A 29 18.12 -0.85 -18.77
C LYS A 29 17.12 0.01 -17.95
N PRO A 30 16.55 1.09 -18.53
CA PRO A 30 15.69 1.99 -17.78
C PRO A 30 14.63 1.19 -17.01
N LYS A 31 14.61 1.39 -15.68
CA LYS A 31 13.62 0.78 -14.81
C LYS A 31 12.22 1.22 -15.23
N SER A 32 11.26 0.32 -15.20
CA SER A 32 9.85 0.69 -15.40
C SER A 32 9.42 1.71 -14.35
N VAL A 33 8.69 2.75 -14.76
CA VAL A 33 8.18 3.74 -13.81
C VAL A 33 6.90 3.21 -13.17
N ILE A 34 6.77 3.35 -11.86
CA ILE A 34 5.55 2.99 -11.12
C ILE A 34 4.40 3.91 -11.54
N THR A 35 3.26 3.32 -11.89
CA THR A 35 2.03 4.08 -12.07
C THR A 35 1.59 4.63 -10.72
N ARG A 36 1.58 5.94 -10.58
CA ARG A 36 1.28 6.63 -9.32
C ARG A 36 -0.19 6.95 -9.11
N THR A 37 -1.00 6.90 -10.17
CA THR A 37 -2.45 7.10 -10.09
C THR A 37 -3.13 5.77 -9.84
N ILE A 38 -3.70 5.62 -8.66
CA ILE A 38 -4.37 4.43 -8.16
C ILE A 38 -5.80 4.82 -7.79
N VAL A 39 -6.79 4.11 -8.35
CA VAL A 39 -8.23 4.41 -8.17
C VAL A 39 -8.59 5.90 -8.35
N GLY A 40 -7.95 6.53 -9.36
CA GLY A 40 -8.17 7.94 -9.68
C GLY A 40 -7.43 8.95 -8.80
N CYS A 41 -6.64 8.49 -7.82
CA CYS A 41 -5.86 9.35 -6.93
C CYS A 41 -4.37 9.18 -7.19
N THR A 42 -3.62 10.27 -7.28
CA THR A 42 -2.18 10.28 -7.57
C THR A 42 -1.37 10.49 -6.29
N LEU A 43 -0.47 9.55 -6.00
CA LEU A 43 0.46 9.66 -4.87
C LEU A 43 1.32 10.92 -4.96
N GLY A 44 1.42 11.64 -3.86
CA GLY A 44 2.20 12.86 -3.73
C GLY A 44 1.55 14.11 -4.32
N GLU A 45 0.31 13.98 -4.83
CA GLU A 45 -0.37 15.09 -5.52
C GLU A 45 -1.81 15.27 -5.04
N THR A 46 -2.59 14.18 -4.92
CA THR A 46 -4.01 14.24 -4.57
C THR A 46 -4.21 14.61 -3.12
N THR A 47 -5.00 15.64 -2.88
CA THR A 47 -5.35 16.09 -1.52
C THR A 47 -6.45 15.23 -0.90
N LEU A 48 -6.61 15.32 0.43
CA LEU A 48 -7.67 14.62 1.17
C LEU A 48 -9.07 14.98 0.62
N GLU A 49 -9.33 16.24 0.28
CA GLU A 49 -10.62 16.68 -0.26
C GLU A 49 -10.84 16.10 -1.67
N GLN A 50 -9.82 16.14 -2.52
CA GLN A 50 -9.90 15.51 -3.85
C GLN A 50 -10.09 13.99 -3.78
N ILE A 51 -9.55 13.31 -2.74
CA ILE A 51 -9.86 11.89 -2.52
C ILE A 51 -11.34 11.71 -2.26
N LYS A 52 -11.94 12.52 -1.38
CA LYS A 52 -13.38 12.46 -1.05
C LYS A 52 -14.25 12.66 -2.30
N GLU A 53 -13.94 13.69 -3.08
CA GLU A 53 -14.65 14.00 -4.34
C GLU A 53 -14.54 12.84 -5.32
N ASN A 54 -13.34 12.28 -5.48
CA ASN A 54 -13.09 11.16 -6.38
C ASN A 54 -13.83 9.87 -5.95
N VAL A 55 -13.86 9.57 -4.66
CA VAL A 55 -14.62 8.44 -4.12
C VAL A 55 -16.10 8.58 -4.45
N GLN A 56 -16.69 9.76 -4.22
CA GLN A 56 -18.09 10.04 -4.52
C GLN A 56 -18.39 9.97 -6.03
N ALA A 57 -17.53 10.56 -6.86
CA ALA A 57 -17.67 10.55 -8.30
C ALA A 57 -17.64 9.15 -8.92
N GLN A 58 -16.94 8.21 -8.28
CA GLN A 58 -16.89 6.80 -8.71
C GLN A 58 -17.98 5.92 -8.08
N GLY A 59 -18.87 6.49 -7.28
CA GLY A 59 -19.92 5.75 -6.56
C GLY A 59 -19.42 4.93 -5.39
N GLY A 60 -18.22 5.23 -4.89
CA GLY A 60 -17.66 4.62 -3.69
C GLY A 60 -18.24 5.23 -2.41
N THR A 61 -17.94 4.59 -1.29
CA THR A 61 -18.37 5.01 0.06
C THR A 61 -17.15 5.24 0.94
N ILE A 62 -17.18 6.33 1.70
CA ILE A 62 -16.19 6.59 2.76
C ILE A 62 -16.70 5.95 4.03
N GLU A 63 -16.05 4.88 4.47
CA GLU A 63 -16.42 4.11 5.65
C GLU A 63 -15.97 4.80 6.94
N SER A 64 -14.77 5.36 6.92
CA SER A 64 -14.20 6.09 8.06
C SER A 64 -13.07 7.02 7.64
N ILE A 65 -12.88 8.06 8.43
CA ILE A 65 -11.67 8.89 8.42
C ILE A 65 -11.19 8.98 9.86
N THR A 66 -9.96 8.56 10.10
CA THR A 66 -9.31 8.56 11.42
C THR A 66 -7.97 9.29 11.33
N GLY A 67 -7.46 9.75 12.45
CA GLY A 67 -6.18 10.45 12.57
C GLY A 67 -6.21 11.44 13.70
N ASP A 68 -5.15 12.21 13.85
CA ASP A 68 -5.02 13.20 14.90
C ASP A 68 -6.25 14.14 14.94
N PRO A 69 -6.99 14.18 16.05
CA PRO A 69 -8.15 15.07 16.21
C PRO A 69 -7.77 16.55 16.20
N GLU A 70 -6.53 16.89 16.57
CA GLU A 70 -6.07 18.27 16.74
C GLU A 70 -5.28 18.78 15.51
N GLY A 71 -4.99 17.94 14.51
CA GLY A 71 -4.17 18.36 13.37
C GLY A 71 -4.50 17.67 12.03
N PRO A 72 -4.26 18.37 10.92
CA PRO A 72 -4.42 17.81 9.58
C PRO A 72 -3.28 16.88 9.17
N ARG A 73 -2.24 16.70 10.03
CA ARG A 73 -0.96 16.16 9.61
C ARG A 73 -1.05 14.73 9.10
N MET A 74 -1.76 13.83 9.79
CA MET A 74 -1.91 12.45 9.34
C MET A 74 -3.36 12.00 9.40
N LYS A 75 -3.90 11.55 8.29
CA LYS A 75 -5.24 10.96 8.21
C LYS A 75 -5.20 9.61 7.53
N THR A 76 -6.04 8.70 8.02
CA THR A 76 -6.32 7.41 7.39
C THR A 76 -7.78 7.39 6.99
N MET A 77 -8.04 7.18 5.70
CA MET A 77 -9.38 7.03 5.14
C MET A 77 -9.57 5.56 4.71
N VAL A 78 -10.70 4.98 5.07
CA VAL A 78 -11.13 3.67 4.57
C VAL A 78 -12.31 3.89 3.65
N VAL A 79 -12.22 3.34 2.44
CA VAL A 79 -13.25 3.46 1.40
C VAL A 79 -13.62 2.09 0.85
N SER A 80 -14.85 1.98 0.34
CA SER A 80 -15.38 0.79 -0.34
C SER A 80 -16.06 1.17 -1.65
N GLY A 81 -16.38 0.17 -2.48
CA GLY A 81 -17.10 0.38 -3.74
C GLY A 81 -16.25 0.93 -4.89
N MET A 82 -14.96 1.19 -4.68
CA MET A 82 -14.05 1.69 -5.72
C MET A 82 -13.60 0.56 -6.64
N ARG A 83 -13.48 0.85 -7.94
CA ARG A 83 -12.95 -0.13 -8.89
C ARG A 83 -11.43 -0.09 -8.96
N PHE A 84 -10.83 -1.28 -8.81
CA PHE A 84 -9.41 -1.47 -9.03
C PHE A 84 -9.18 -2.77 -9.81
N TRP A 85 -8.43 -2.67 -10.90
CA TRP A 85 -8.07 -3.80 -11.77
C TRP A 85 -9.29 -4.59 -12.30
N GLY A 86 -10.36 -3.86 -12.64
CA GLY A 86 -11.61 -4.42 -13.16
C GLY A 86 -12.62 -4.85 -12.10
N GLU A 87 -12.19 -5.02 -10.85
CA GLU A 87 -13.01 -5.51 -9.74
C GLU A 87 -13.40 -4.39 -8.76
N THR A 88 -14.58 -4.50 -8.18
CA THR A 88 -15.01 -3.61 -7.10
C THR A 88 -14.37 -4.06 -5.80
N ARG A 89 -13.80 -3.12 -5.05
CA ARG A 89 -13.11 -3.41 -3.78
C ARG A 89 -13.97 -3.06 -2.59
N ASP A 90 -14.11 -4.02 -1.68
CA ASP A 90 -14.82 -3.82 -0.42
C ASP A 90 -14.04 -2.92 0.53
N LYS A 91 -12.72 -2.85 0.36
CA LYS A 91 -11.89 -2.07 1.25
C LYS A 91 -10.58 -1.62 0.59
N ILE A 92 -10.43 -0.30 0.53
CA ILE A 92 -9.18 0.37 0.19
C ILE A 92 -8.87 1.32 1.33
N MET A 93 -7.62 1.32 1.80
CA MET A 93 -7.15 2.24 2.81
C MET A 93 -6.23 3.26 2.15
N MET A 94 -6.46 4.52 2.40
CA MET A 94 -5.66 5.64 1.90
C MET A 94 -5.14 6.47 3.08
N LYS A 95 -3.85 6.81 3.05
CA LYS A 95 -3.25 7.65 4.08
C LYS A 95 -2.72 8.93 3.49
N THR A 96 -2.96 10.02 4.19
CA THR A 96 -2.43 11.35 3.85
C THR A 96 -1.49 11.85 4.94
N VAL A 97 -0.49 12.62 4.54
CA VAL A 97 0.36 13.45 5.41
C VAL A 97 0.28 14.88 4.91
N ASP A 98 0.03 15.84 5.81
CA ASP A 98 -0.28 17.23 5.48
C ASP A 98 -1.33 17.33 4.36
N SER A 99 -2.38 16.51 4.48
CA SER A 99 -3.49 16.37 3.53
C SER A 99 -3.13 15.83 2.14
N ILE A 100 -1.90 15.38 1.87
CA ILE A 100 -1.48 14.83 0.58
C ILE A 100 -1.40 13.30 0.68
N LEU A 101 -1.97 12.60 -0.31
CA LEU A 101 -1.96 11.14 -0.40
C LEU A 101 -0.53 10.62 -0.55
N TYR A 102 -0.11 9.75 0.36
CA TYR A 102 1.20 9.12 0.27
C TYR A 102 1.17 7.59 0.28
N PHE A 103 0.05 6.99 0.69
CA PHE A 103 -0.03 5.55 0.87
C PHE A 103 -1.42 5.03 0.50
N VAL A 104 -1.47 3.97 -0.31
CA VAL A 104 -2.70 3.25 -0.67
C VAL A 104 -2.52 1.77 -0.41
N ILE A 105 -3.46 1.15 0.32
CA ILE A 105 -3.53 -0.30 0.51
C ILE A 105 -4.82 -0.80 -0.11
N ILE A 106 -4.70 -1.81 -0.96
CA ILE A 106 -5.83 -2.50 -1.58
C ILE A 106 -5.85 -3.92 -1.05
N LEU A 107 -6.96 -4.31 -0.45
CA LEU A 107 -7.15 -5.67 0.01
C LEU A 107 -7.68 -6.53 -1.13
N ILE A 108 -7.00 -7.64 -1.38
CA ILE A 108 -7.34 -8.63 -2.39
C ILE A 108 -7.95 -9.85 -1.68
N PRO A 109 -9.23 -10.17 -1.95
CA PRO A 109 -9.94 -11.19 -1.17
C PRO A 109 -9.63 -12.62 -1.58
N ASP A 110 -9.12 -12.81 -2.77
CA ASP A 110 -9.01 -14.11 -3.42
C ASP A 110 -7.55 -14.43 -3.77
N LYS A 111 -7.12 -15.66 -3.42
CA LYS A 111 -5.74 -16.10 -3.66
C LYS A 111 -5.43 -16.19 -5.16
N ALA A 112 -6.35 -16.68 -5.97
CA ALA A 112 -6.11 -16.80 -7.41
C ALA A 112 -5.99 -15.41 -8.06
N GLU A 113 -6.73 -14.42 -7.56
CA GLU A 113 -6.56 -13.02 -7.97
C GLU A 113 -5.20 -12.48 -7.54
N ALA A 114 -4.77 -12.74 -6.32
CA ALA A 114 -3.45 -12.33 -5.83
C ALA A 114 -2.31 -12.93 -6.68
N ASP A 115 -2.42 -14.20 -7.05
CA ASP A 115 -1.45 -14.87 -7.92
C ASP A 115 -1.43 -14.28 -9.35
N ARG A 116 -2.58 -13.95 -9.92
CA ARG A 116 -2.67 -13.25 -11.22
C ARG A 116 -2.03 -11.87 -11.15
N LEU A 117 -2.31 -11.12 -10.07
CA LEU A 117 -1.74 -9.81 -9.84
C LEU A 117 -0.21 -9.89 -9.69
N LYS A 118 0.29 -10.83 -8.89
CA LYS A 118 1.73 -11.10 -8.75
C LYS A 118 2.39 -11.28 -10.11
N ASN A 119 1.86 -12.19 -10.92
CA ASN A 119 2.44 -12.49 -12.24
C ASN A 119 2.43 -11.24 -13.14
N SER A 120 1.38 -10.44 -13.10
CA SER A 120 1.28 -9.18 -13.84
C SER A 120 2.30 -8.14 -13.37
N LEU A 121 2.54 -8.03 -12.06
CA LEU A 121 3.54 -7.12 -11.50
C LEU A 121 4.96 -7.53 -11.87
N ILE A 122 5.29 -8.82 -11.80
CA ILE A 122 6.59 -9.37 -12.21
C ILE A 122 6.85 -9.08 -13.70
N LEU A 123 5.85 -9.25 -14.55
CA LEU A 123 5.98 -8.97 -15.99
C LEU A 123 6.12 -7.47 -16.27
N LYS A 124 5.38 -6.63 -15.55
CA LYS A 124 5.38 -5.18 -15.75
C LYS A 124 6.64 -4.51 -15.21
N TYR A 125 7.11 -4.92 -14.04
CA TYR A 125 8.21 -4.28 -13.35
C TYR A 125 9.45 -5.17 -13.37
N ARG A 126 10.31 -4.95 -14.35
CA ARG A 126 11.61 -5.64 -14.44
C ARG A 126 12.47 -5.28 -13.23
N GLY A 127 12.88 -6.29 -12.47
CA GLY A 127 13.58 -6.11 -11.20
C GLY A 127 12.64 -6.17 -10.00
N TRP A 128 11.44 -6.74 -10.18
CA TRP A 128 10.61 -7.19 -9.07
C TRP A 128 11.44 -8.14 -8.18
N GLU A 129 11.52 -7.85 -6.91
CA GLU A 129 12.22 -8.66 -5.92
C GLU A 129 11.19 -9.35 -5.03
N ASP A 130 11.39 -10.63 -4.74
CA ASP A 130 10.49 -11.38 -3.88
C ASP A 130 11.23 -12.40 -3.01
N ASN A 131 10.50 -12.93 -2.01
CA ASN A 131 11.00 -13.92 -1.06
C ASN A 131 10.57 -15.36 -1.39
N MET A 132 10.25 -15.68 -2.63
CA MET A 132 9.73 -17.00 -3.04
C MET A 132 10.59 -18.19 -2.60
N ASN A 133 11.88 -17.97 -2.38
CA ASN A 133 12.82 -19.00 -1.93
C ASN A 133 12.75 -19.25 -0.40
N THR A 134 11.80 -18.69 0.30
CA THR A 134 11.63 -18.86 1.76
C THR A 134 10.23 -19.43 2.06
N PRO A 135 9.98 -20.73 1.88
CA PRO A 135 8.63 -21.33 1.92
C PRO A 135 7.88 -21.17 3.24
N SER A 136 8.60 -20.93 4.35
CA SER A 136 8.01 -20.77 5.68
C SER A 136 7.55 -19.35 6.00
N LYS A 137 7.72 -18.42 5.07
CA LYS A 137 7.30 -17.02 5.26
C LYS A 137 6.12 -16.67 4.37
N PRO A 138 5.28 -15.71 4.77
CA PRO A 138 4.32 -15.10 3.86
C PRO A 138 5.02 -14.62 2.58
N TYR A 139 4.34 -14.72 1.45
CA TYR A 139 4.86 -14.13 0.23
C TYR A 139 4.99 -12.62 0.40
N GLU A 140 6.12 -12.09 0.03
CA GLU A 140 6.36 -10.67 -0.09
C GLU A 140 7.18 -10.40 -1.34
N GLY A 141 6.67 -9.51 -2.19
CA GLY A 141 7.37 -9.04 -3.36
C GLY A 141 7.26 -7.54 -3.48
N SER A 142 8.28 -6.90 -4.02
CA SER A 142 8.33 -5.45 -4.13
C SER A 142 9.05 -4.96 -5.38
N TYR A 143 8.75 -3.73 -5.75
CA TYR A 143 9.46 -2.98 -6.75
C TYR A 143 9.59 -1.52 -6.30
N VAL A 144 10.77 -0.96 -6.47
CA VAL A 144 11.09 0.41 -6.06
C VAL A 144 11.63 1.20 -7.25
N ASP A 145 11.05 2.35 -7.52
CA ASP A 145 11.63 3.37 -8.40
C ASP A 145 12.12 4.58 -7.60
N SER A 146 12.50 5.65 -8.27
CA SER A 146 13.04 6.86 -7.62
C SER A 146 12.02 7.59 -6.73
N ARG A 147 10.73 7.40 -6.95
CA ARG A 147 9.65 8.16 -6.29
C ARG A 147 8.73 7.29 -5.46
N SER A 148 8.60 6.02 -5.81
CA SER A 148 7.54 5.17 -5.28
C SER A 148 8.01 3.75 -5.01
N THR A 149 7.26 3.09 -4.15
CA THR A 149 7.40 1.66 -3.84
C THR A 149 6.06 0.97 -4.04
N ILE A 150 6.07 -0.21 -4.65
CA ILE A 150 4.94 -1.14 -4.65
C ILE A 150 5.34 -2.37 -3.86
N VAL A 151 4.45 -2.85 -3.00
CA VAL A 151 4.62 -4.12 -2.27
C VAL A 151 3.36 -4.95 -2.43
N LEU A 152 3.52 -6.23 -2.75
CA LEU A 152 2.47 -7.23 -2.68
C LEU A 152 2.85 -8.24 -1.60
N SER A 153 1.98 -8.40 -0.61
CA SER A 153 2.18 -9.36 0.49
C SER A 153 0.92 -10.19 0.68
N TYR A 154 1.08 -11.52 0.86
CA TYR A 154 -0.01 -12.41 1.24
C TYR A 154 0.49 -13.64 2.01
N THR A 155 -0.39 -14.20 2.82
CA THR A 155 -0.12 -15.44 3.56
C THR A 155 -0.38 -16.63 2.65
N ASN A 156 0.51 -17.63 2.68
CA ASN A 156 0.32 -18.88 1.94
C ASN A 156 -0.70 -19.80 2.62
N ASP A 157 -0.93 -19.64 3.91
CA ASP A 157 -1.84 -20.45 4.70
C ASP A 157 -3.17 -19.71 4.90
N GLU A 158 -4.30 -20.44 4.83
CA GLU A 158 -5.57 -19.93 5.30
C GLU A 158 -5.46 -19.68 6.81
N PRO A 159 -5.50 -18.44 7.28
CA PRO A 159 -5.40 -18.24 8.71
C PRO A 159 -6.71 -18.70 9.34
N GLU A 160 -6.63 -19.72 10.16
CA GLU A 160 -7.73 -20.25 11.00
C GLU A 160 -8.44 -19.15 11.83
N TYR A 161 -7.79 -18.00 11.96
CA TYR A 161 -8.21 -16.86 12.77
C TYR A 161 -8.62 -15.59 11.99
N SER A 162 -8.54 -15.57 10.66
CA SER A 162 -8.81 -14.33 9.93
C SER A 162 -9.96 -14.41 8.93
N GLN A 163 -11.15 -14.77 9.39
CA GLN A 163 -12.38 -14.51 8.62
C GLN A 163 -12.59 -13.03 8.25
N LYS A 164 -11.67 -12.14 8.65
CA LYS A 164 -11.71 -10.69 8.37
C LYS A 164 -10.55 -10.15 7.53
N PHE A 165 -9.46 -10.89 7.34
CA PHE A 165 -8.33 -10.45 6.52
C PHE A 165 -8.22 -11.31 5.27
N LYS A 166 -8.45 -10.67 4.18
CA LYS A 166 -8.37 -11.19 2.85
C LYS A 166 -6.93 -11.53 2.52
N TYR A 167 -6.71 -12.44 1.57
CA TYR A 167 -5.45 -13.15 1.35
C TYR A 167 -4.26 -12.25 1.02
N ALA A 168 -4.46 -11.12 0.35
CA ALA A 168 -3.34 -10.30 -0.06
C ALA A 168 -3.58 -8.80 0.17
N MET A 169 -2.47 -8.08 0.35
CA MET A 169 -2.42 -6.63 0.40
C MET A 169 -1.48 -6.12 -0.70
N LEU A 170 -2.01 -5.27 -1.56
CA LEU A 170 -1.22 -4.52 -2.51
C LEU A 170 -1.05 -3.09 -1.99
N MET A 171 0.18 -2.67 -1.82
CA MET A 171 0.53 -1.36 -1.26
C MET A 171 1.26 -0.51 -2.29
N TYR A 172 0.90 0.77 -2.36
CA TYR A 172 1.59 1.80 -3.13
C TYR A 172 2.00 2.92 -2.20
N VAL A 173 3.24 3.36 -2.32
CA VAL A 173 3.83 4.34 -1.39
C VAL A 173 4.57 5.42 -2.14
N ASP A 174 4.40 6.69 -1.75
CA ASP A 174 5.30 7.79 -2.09
C ASP A 174 6.48 7.79 -1.09
N ASN A 175 7.69 7.59 -1.59
CA ASN A 175 8.86 7.41 -0.72
C ASN A 175 9.23 8.68 0.06
N ALA A 176 9.07 9.86 -0.55
CA ALA A 176 9.42 11.12 0.10
C ALA A 176 8.42 11.46 1.22
N LEU A 177 7.12 11.31 0.94
CA LEU A 177 6.08 11.58 1.93
C LEU A 177 6.02 10.52 3.04
N LEU A 178 6.41 9.26 2.73
CA LEU A 178 6.56 8.23 3.77
C LEU A 178 7.63 8.64 4.80
N ASN A 179 8.78 9.16 4.34
CA ASN A 179 9.82 9.63 5.25
C ASN A 179 9.31 10.79 6.12
N LYS A 180 8.60 11.74 5.52
CA LYS A 180 7.95 12.84 6.26
C LYS A 180 6.95 12.33 7.30
N ALA A 181 6.11 11.35 6.95
CA ALA A 181 5.16 10.75 7.89
C ALA A 181 5.87 10.10 9.09
N ARG A 182 6.99 9.41 8.86
CA ARG A 182 7.82 8.82 9.93
C ARG A 182 8.46 9.86 10.84
N GLU A 183 8.93 10.98 10.29
CA GLU A 183 9.47 12.08 11.08
C GLU A 183 8.42 12.66 12.03
N ILE A 184 7.18 12.79 11.56
CA ILE A 184 6.06 13.24 12.40
C ILE A 184 5.78 12.21 13.51
N GLU A 185 5.62 10.93 13.16
CA GLU A 185 5.38 9.86 14.15
C GLU A 185 6.48 9.77 15.21
N SER A 186 7.74 10.04 14.83
CA SER A 186 8.87 10.01 15.77
C SER A 186 8.98 11.26 16.64
N SER A 187 8.38 12.38 16.23
CA SER A 187 8.40 13.63 17.00
C SER A 187 7.32 13.69 18.10
N ASP A 188 6.33 12.78 18.02
CA ASP A 188 5.22 12.70 18.96
C ASP A 188 5.49 11.69 20.10
N LEU A 189 6.70 11.08 20.15
CA LEU A 189 7.20 10.20 21.21
C LEU A 189 8.14 10.91 22.19
#